data_75ff2efc10d6b966b478d1c94074a4d8
#
_entry.id   75ff2efc10d6b966b478d1c94074a4d8
#
_cell.length_a   1.000
_cell.length_b   1.000
_cell.length_c   1.000
_cell.angle_alpha   90.00
_cell.angle_beta   90.00
_cell.angle_gamma   90.00
#
_symmetry.space_group_name_H-M   'P 1'
#
loop_
_entity.id
_entity.type
_entity.pdbx_description
1 polymer ?
#
loop_
_entity_poly.entity_id
_entity_poly.type
_entity_poly.pdbx_seq_one_letter_code
_entity_poly.pdbx_strand_id
1 'polypeptide(L)'
;MRPRHLLLAVGLAAVWGFNFVVMQVGLRHFPPLLYVTLRFTLAAFPALLFVGGPRAPWRWVLAAGATLGVMQYGLLLVGMRAGMPAGLSSLVVQIQAVFTVILATVLLGERITTRRITGMGVAFAGLALIALTLGDGSPTGAFVLVVASALCWGVGNIAVRKAAPPDSFRFTVWLSAVAALPMMGLSLLFEGVPHLTFSLEGTLSVLYVALISTLGGFGVWGFLLRRYDASVVAPYSLLVPVFGMSCAALFAGEPLSPVKLLAGALIVCGVLYAGTRPAGRTAAAPAEAGPAGPRPEPTGPHRERTAPRPRPDAPDTPDALSRTR
;
A
#
# COMPACT_ATOMS: atom_id res chain seq x y z
N MET A 1 -8.67 19.05 1.22
CA MET A 1 -8.31 18.73 -0.20
C MET A 1 -9.02 19.67 -1.16
N ARG A 2 -8.46 19.93 -2.37
CA ARG A 2 -9.18 20.63 -3.44
C ARG A 2 -10.33 19.75 -3.94
N PRO A 3 -11.49 20.28 -4.37
CA PRO A 3 -12.66 19.48 -4.78
C PRO A 3 -12.33 18.42 -5.85
N ARG A 4 -11.54 18.77 -6.86
CA ARG A 4 -11.08 17.83 -7.91
C ARG A 4 -10.26 16.65 -7.37
N HIS A 5 -9.47 16.86 -6.30
CA HIS A 5 -8.68 15.78 -5.69
C HIS A 5 -9.52 14.92 -4.73
N LEU A 6 -10.59 15.50 -4.17
CA LEU A 6 -11.62 14.77 -3.46
C LEU A 6 -12.33 13.79 -4.41
N LEU A 7 -12.76 14.29 -5.58
CA LEU A 7 -13.36 13.44 -6.61
C LEU A 7 -12.43 12.32 -7.07
N LEU A 8 -11.13 12.61 -7.23
CA LEU A 8 -10.14 11.56 -7.53
C LEU A 8 -10.04 10.50 -6.44
N ALA A 9 -10.05 10.88 -5.15
CA ALA A 9 -9.98 9.93 -4.04
C ALA A 9 -11.24 9.05 -3.97
N VAL A 10 -12.42 9.64 -4.13
CA VAL A 10 -13.70 8.91 -4.16
C VAL A 10 -13.79 8.02 -5.41
N GLY A 11 -13.43 8.55 -6.58
CA GLY A 11 -13.40 7.78 -7.83
C GLY A 11 -12.42 6.59 -7.76
N LEU A 12 -11.27 6.77 -7.11
CA LEU A 12 -10.32 5.68 -6.87
C LEU A 12 -10.92 4.59 -5.96
N ALA A 13 -11.62 4.98 -4.89
CA ALA A 13 -12.31 4.03 -4.03
C ALA A 13 -13.41 3.27 -4.81
N ALA A 14 -14.12 3.94 -5.71
CA ALA A 14 -15.09 3.29 -6.59
C ALA A 14 -14.42 2.30 -7.56
N VAL A 15 -13.30 2.67 -8.19
CA VAL A 15 -12.50 1.77 -9.04
C VAL A 15 -12.06 0.53 -8.27
N TRP A 16 -11.53 0.70 -7.06
CA TRP A 16 -11.08 -0.41 -6.24
C TRP A 16 -12.24 -1.25 -5.66
N GLY A 17 -13.40 -0.65 -5.38
CA GLY A 17 -14.61 -1.38 -4.99
C GLY A 17 -15.14 -2.22 -6.14
N PHE A 18 -15.32 -1.63 -7.32
CA PHE A 18 -15.77 -2.34 -8.53
C PHE A 18 -14.80 -3.46 -8.96
N ASN A 19 -13.52 -3.32 -8.65
CA ASN A 19 -12.50 -4.31 -8.95
C ASN A 19 -12.85 -5.73 -8.43
N PHE A 20 -13.58 -5.87 -7.31
CA PHE A 20 -13.99 -7.17 -6.80
C PHE A 20 -15.01 -7.87 -7.71
N VAL A 21 -15.95 -7.11 -8.28
CA VAL A 21 -16.90 -7.64 -9.26
C VAL A 21 -16.18 -8.02 -10.55
N VAL A 22 -15.27 -7.20 -11.01
CA VAL A 22 -14.44 -7.49 -12.21
C VAL A 22 -13.58 -8.74 -12.00
N MET A 23 -12.99 -8.91 -10.82
CA MET A 23 -12.25 -10.14 -10.48
C MET A 23 -13.18 -11.37 -10.46
N GLN A 24 -14.40 -11.25 -9.94
CA GLN A 24 -15.38 -12.34 -9.97
C GLN A 24 -15.75 -12.74 -11.41
N VAL A 25 -15.93 -11.75 -12.30
CA VAL A 25 -16.14 -12.03 -13.75
C VAL A 25 -14.91 -12.74 -14.35
N GLY A 26 -13.70 -12.25 -14.08
CA GLY A 26 -12.45 -12.85 -14.55
C GLY A 26 -12.28 -14.31 -14.11
N LEU A 27 -12.68 -14.63 -12.87
CA LEU A 27 -12.63 -15.99 -12.32
C LEU A 27 -13.60 -16.98 -13.00
N ARG A 28 -14.56 -16.51 -13.80
CA ARG A 28 -15.39 -17.39 -14.64
C ARG A 28 -14.62 -17.91 -15.86
N HIS A 29 -13.59 -17.16 -16.30
CA HIS A 29 -12.85 -17.41 -17.54
C HIS A 29 -11.44 -17.92 -17.30
N PHE A 30 -10.83 -17.61 -16.14
CA PHE A 30 -9.46 -17.97 -15.82
C PHE A 30 -9.37 -18.67 -14.45
N PRO A 31 -8.46 -19.63 -14.30
CA PRO A 31 -8.05 -20.12 -12.98
C PRO A 31 -7.48 -18.97 -12.12
N PRO A 32 -7.68 -19.01 -10.79
CA PRO A 32 -7.33 -17.90 -9.90
C PRO A 32 -5.87 -17.48 -9.96
N LEU A 33 -4.93 -18.43 -9.93
CA LEU A 33 -3.50 -18.11 -9.90
C LEU A 33 -3.01 -17.61 -11.26
N LEU A 34 -3.54 -18.19 -12.35
CA LEU A 34 -3.30 -17.69 -13.71
C LEU A 34 -3.81 -16.25 -13.87
N TYR A 35 -4.99 -15.95 -13.35
CA TYR A 35 -5.56 -14.60 -13.41
C TYR A 35 -4.68 -13.58 -12.69
N VAL A 36 -4.14 -13.93 -11.50
CA VAL A 36 -3.18 -13.08 -10.77
C VAL A 36 -1.88 -12.93 -11.56
N THR A 37 -1.41 -14.01 -12.20
CA THR A 37 -0.22 -13.96 -13.07
C THR A 37 -0.41 -12.97 -14.21
N LEU A 38 -1.52 -13.09 -14.96
CA LEU A 38 -1.84 -12.19 -16.08
C LEU A 38 -1.93 -10.72 -15.61
N ARG A 39 -2.61 -10.48 -14.49
CA ARG A 39 -2.71 -9.15 -13.86
C ARG A 39 -1.33 -8.54 -13.63
N PHE A 40 -0.45 -9.25 -12.93
CA PHE A 40 0.84 -8.70 -12.54
C PHE A 40 1.83 -8.65 -13.70
N THR A 41 1.79 -9.61 -14.62
CA THR A 41 2.60 -9.56 -15.85
C THR A 41 2.24 -8.33 -16.68
N LEU A 42 0.95 -8.09 -16.89
CA LEU A 42 0.49 -6.95 -17.67
C LEU A 42 0.70 -5.60 -16.96
N ALA A 43 0.62 -5.58 -15.63
CA ALA A 43 0.93 -4.38 -14.85
C ALA A 43 2.45 -4.07 -14.83
N ALA A 44 3.30 -5.10 -14.85
CA ALA A 44 4.75 -4.92 -14.80
C ALA A 44 5.35 -4.64 -16.19
N PHE A 45 5.04 -5.46 -17.17
CA PHE A 45 5.81 -5.55 -18.40
C PHE A 45 5.86 -4.27 -19.24
N PRO A 46 4.75 -3.56 -19.52
CA PRO A 46 4.86 -2.32 -20.27
C PRO A 46 5.60 -1.24 -19.50
N ALA A 47 5.37 -1.17 -18.19
CA ALA A 47 5.89 -0.11 -17.34
C ALA A 47 7.39 -0.29 -17.01
N LEU A 48 7.90 -1.53 -16.92
CA LEU A 48 9.31 -1.83 -16.66
C LEU A 48 10.25 -1.22 -17.70
N LEU A 49 9.80 -1.05 -18.95
CA LEU A 49 10.59 -0.44 -20.03
C LEU A 49 10.86 1.04 -19.77
N PHE A 50 10.02 1.71 -18.98
CA PHE A 50 10.05 3.16 -18.74
C PHE A 50 10.46 3.52 -17.31
N VAL A 51 10.34 2.60 -16.36
CA VAL A 51 10.76 2.83 -14.98
C VAL A 51 12.14 2.23 -14.73
N GLY A 52 13.07 3.01 -14.20
CA GLY A 52 14.37 2.48 -13.76
C GLY A 52 14.22 1.56 -12.54
N GLY A 53 15.34 1.14 -11.90
CA GLY A 53 15.36 0.27 -10.73
C GLY A 53 14.43 0.73 -9.58
N PRO A 54 14.09 -0.13 -8.61
CA PRO A 54 13.00 0.10 -7.63
C PRO A 54 13.23 1.27 -6.68
N ARG A 55 14.47 1.81 -6.57
CA ARG A 55 14.87 2.86 -5.61
C ARG A 55 14.48 2.54 -4.16
N ALA A 56 14.42 1.26 -3.83
CA ALA A 56 14.15 0.74 -2.51
C ALA A 56 15.01 -0.51 -2.29
N PRO A 57 15.35 -0.90 -1.05
CA PRO A 57 16.13 -2.10 -0.79
C PRO A 57 15.41 -3.35 -1.31
N TRP A 58 16.08 -4.17 -2.12
CA TRP A 58 15.52 -5.34 -2.78
C TRP A 58 14.83 -6.33 -1.83
N ARG A 59 15.39 -6.51 -0.63
CA ARG A 59 14.76 -7.37 0.41
C ARG A 59 13.31 -6.98 0.70
N TRP A 60 13.00 -5.69 0.70
CA TRP A 60 11.64 -5.21 0.96
C TRP A 60 10.75 -5.23 -0.30
N VAL A 61 11.33 -5.05 -1.48
CA VAL A 61 10.61 -5.26 -2.76
C VAL A 61 10.19 -6.71 -2.89
N LEU A 62 11.10 -7.65 -2.61
CA LEU A 62 10.82 -9.09 -2.62
C LEU A 62 9.79 -9.47 -1.56
N ALA A 63 9.94 -8.97 -0.31
CA ALA A 63 8.99 -9.22 0.76
C ALA A 63 7.58 -8.68 0.42
N ALA A 64 7.49 -7.46 -0.13
CA ALA A 64 6.22 -6.89 -0.57
C ALA A 64 5.63 -7.66 -1.76
N GLY A 65 6.45 -8.04 -2.75
CA GLY A 65 6.02 -8.86 -3.89
C GLY A 65 5.47 -10.22 -3.47
N ALA A 66 6.15 -10.90 -2.55
CA ALA A 66 5.70 -12.17 -2.01
C ALA A 66 4.39 -12.03 -1.20
N THR A 67 4.31 -11.03 -0.32
CA THR A 67 3.16 -10.88 0.59
C THR A 67 1.96 -10.21 -0.06
N LEU A 68 2.13 -9.07 -0.75
CA LEU A 68 1.04 -8.35 -1.42
C LEU A 68 0.71 -8.94 -2.80
N GLY A 69 1.73 -9.36 -3.54
CA GLY A 69 1.53 -9.88 -4.88
C GLY A 69 1.09 -11.34 -4.88
N VAL A 70 1.91 -12.22 -4.29
CA VAL A 70 1.68 -13.67 -4.36
C VAL A 70 0.63 -14.10 -3.33
N MET A 71 0.93 -13.94 -2.04
CA MET A 71 0.10 -14.53 -0.98
C MET A 71 -1.27 -13.84 -0.88
N GLN A 72 -1.30 -12.51 -0.82
CA GLN A 72 -2.54 -11.77 -0.63
C GLN A 72 -3.50 -11.96 -1.80
N TYR A 73 -3.09 -11.73 -3.06
CA TYR A 73 -3.98 -11.91 -4.20
C TYR A 73 -4.25 -13.37 -4.53
N GLY A 74 -3.26 -14.26 -4.35
CA GLY A 74 -3.45 -15.69 -4.52
C GLY A 74 -4.55 -16.22 -3.60
N LEU A 75 -4.43 -15.98 -2.28
CA LEU A 75 -5.42 -16.41 -1.30
C LEU A 75 -6.79 -15.75 -1.51
N LEU A 76 -6.82 -14.46 -1.85
CA LEU A 76 -8.06 -13.74 -2.13
C LEU A 76 -8.82 -14.38 -3.30
N LEU A 77 -8.15 -14.59 -4.44
CA LEU A 77 -8.82 -15.09 -5.63
C LEU A 77 -9.18 -16.58 -5.51
N VAL A 78 -8.33 -17.38 -4.85
CA VAL A 78 -8.68 -18.76 -4.52
C VAL A 78 -9.89 -18.80 -3.58
N GLY A 79 -9.96 -17.92 -2.57
CA GLY A 79 -11.12 -17.79 -1.70
C GLY A 79 -12.39 -17.36 -2.46
N MET A 80 -12.27 -16.40 -3.37
CA MET A 80 -13.41 -15.99 -4.22
C MET A 80 -13.85 -17.12 -5.16
N ARG A 81 -12.93 -17.88 -5.75
CA ARG A 81 -13.24 -19.05 -6.57
C ARG A 81 -13.90 -20.17 -5.76
N ALA A 82 -13.50 -20.33 -4.49
CA ALA A 82 -14.08 -21.30 -3.56
C ALA A 82 -15.47 -20.89 -3.01
N GLY A 83 -16.03 -19.78 -3.51
CA GLY A 83 -17.40 -19.37 -3.22
C GLY A 83 -17.53 -18.12 -2.33
N MET A 84 -16.45 -17.42 -2.01
CA MET A 84 -16.59 -16.15 -1.28
C MET A 84 -17.13 -15.06 -2.21
N PRO A 85 -18.29 -14.44 -1.90
CA PRO A 85 -18.90 -13.40 -2.72
C PRO A 85 -18.01 -12.15 -2.84
N ALA A 86 -18.10 -11.43 -3.99
CA ALA A 86 -17.27 -10.25 -4.26
C ALA A 86 -17.49 -9.12 -3.24
N GLY A 87 -18.75 -8.83 -2.90
CA GLY A 87 -19.10 -7.81 -1.92
C GLY A 87 -18.56 -8.14 -0.52
N LEU A 88 -18.74 -9.38 -0.05
CA LEU A 88 -18.16 -9.81 1.23
C LEU A 88 -16.65 -9.85 1.21
N SER A 89 -16.02 -10.25 0.10
CA SER A 89 -14.55 -10.23 -0.05
C SER A 89 -14.00 -8.81 0.10
N SER A 90 -14.67 -7.81 -0.52
CA SER A 90 -14.29 -6.40 -0.41
C SER A 90 -14.36 -5.86 1.02
N LEU A 91 -15.30 -6.39 1.81
CA LEU A 91 -15.50 -6.00 3.19
C LEU A 91 -14.52 -6.71 4.14
N VAL A 92 -14.42 -8.04 4.05
CA VAL A 92 -13.57 -8.86 4.93
C VAL A 92 -12.11 -8.49 4.78
N VAL A 93 -11.65 -8.20 3.58
CA VAL A 93 -10.25 -7.85 3.34
C VAL A 93 -9.84 -6.54 4.04
N GLN A 94 -10.79 -5.68 4.44
CA GLN A 94 -10.50 -4.44 5.17
C GLN A 94 -9.96 -4.68 6.58
N ILE A 95 -10.13 -5.89 7.14
CA ILE A 95 -9.54 -6.27 8.42
C ILE A 95 -7.99 -6.23 8.37
N GLN A 96 -7.40 -6.17 7.16
CA GLN A 96 -5.98 -5.93 6.96
C GLN A 96 -5.46 -4.68 7.71
N ALA A 97 -6.31 -3.67 7.89
CA ALA A 97 -5.94 -2.48 8.65
C ALA A 97 -5.67 -2.80 10.13
N VAL A 98 -6.48 -3.70 10.71
CA VAL A 98 -6.30 -4.18 12.09
C VAL A 98 -5.04 -5.03 12.18
N PHE A 99 -4.83 -5.97 11.27
CA PHE A 99 -3.60 -6.77 11.21
C PHE A 99 -2.37 -5.89 11.05
N THR A 100 -2.43 -4.85 10.23
CA THR A 100 -1.32 -3.87 10.06
C THR A 100 -0.98 -3.19 11.39
N VAL A 101 -1.99 -2.77 12.18
CA VAL A 101 -1.76 -2.14 13.49
C VAL A 101 -1.13 -3.12 14.47
N ILE A 102 -1.64 -4.35 14.54
CA ILE A 102 -1.08 -5.40 15.42
C ILE A 102 0.38 -5.66 15.05
N LEU A 103 0.66 -5.89 13.77
CA LEU A 103 2.00 -6.15 13.27
C LEU A 103 2.95 -4.95 13.48
N ALA A 104 2.46 -3.72 13.30
CA ALA A 104 3.25 -2.53 13.60
C ALA A 104 3.61 -2.42 15.08
N THR A 105 2.68 -2.79 15.98
CA THR A 105 2.95 -2.84 17.41
C THR A 105 4.02 -3.89 17.74
N VAL A 106 3.89 -5.10 17.22
CA VAL A 106 4.79 -6.22 17.53
C VAL A 106 6.16 -6.06 16.83
N LEU A 107 6.18 -5.70 15.55
CA LEU A 107 7.41 -5.71 14.74
C LEU A 107 8.13 -4.36 14.69
N LEU A 108 7.44 -3.26 14.96
CA LEU A 108 8.01 -1.90 14.93
C LEU A 108 8.03 -1.25 16.33
N GLY A 109 7.53 -1.93 17.36
CA GLY A 109 7.51 -1.39 18.72
C GLY A 109 6.56 -0.19 18.90
N GLU A 110 5.55 -0.02 18.03
CA GLU A 110 4.59 1.08 18.16
C GLU A 110 3.72 0.89 19.41
N ARG A 111 3.54 1.96 20.17
CA ARG A 111 2.66 1.92 21.34
C ARG A 111 1.20 1.82 20.88
N ILE A 112 0.52 0.80 21.39
CA ILE A 112 -0.92 0.65 21.16
C ILE A 112 -1.68 1.56 22.14
N THR A 113 -2.66 2.30 21.64
CA THR A 113 -3.52 3.14 22.46
C THR A 113 -4.84 2.43 22.75
N THR A 114 -5.51 2.76 23.86
CA THR A 114 -6.85 2.21 24.20
C THR A 114 -7.82 2.39 23.00
N ARG A 115 -7.76 3.53 22.33
CA ARG A 115 -8.57 3.79 21.15
C ARG A 115 -8.31 2.80 20.00
N ARG A 116 -7.04 2.43 19.75
CA ARG A 116 -6.70 1.41 18.75
C ARG A 116 -7.27 0.05 19.17
N ILE A 117 -7.15 -0.32 20.45
CA ILE A 117 -7.69 -1.59 20.98
C ILE A 117 -9.21 -1.65 20.80
N THR A 118 -9.95 -0.61 21.22
CA THR A 118 -11.41 -0.60 21.08
C THR A 118 -11.85 -0.61 19.62
N GLY A 119 -11.21 0.15 18.73
CA GLY A 119 -11.52 0.13 17.31
C GLY A 119 -11.26 -1.22 16.65
N MET A 120 -10.15 -1.89 17.02
CA MET A 120 -9.86 -3.26 16.57
C MET A 120 -10.91 -4.25 17.08
N GLY A 121 -11.32 -4.16 18.35
CA GLY A 121 -12.38 -5.00 18.92
C GLY A 121 -13.70 -4.86 18.15
N VAL A 122 -14.11 -3.63 17.84
CA VAL A 122 -15.31 -3.36 17.03
C VAL A 122 -15.18 -3.94 15.61
N ALA A 123 -14.02 -3.80 14.97
CA ALA A 123 -13.80 -4.37 13.64
C ALA A 123 -13.82 -5.91 13.65
N PHE A 124 -13.23 -6.54 14.68
CA PHE A 124 -13.30 -7.99 14.86
C PHE A 124 -14.72 -8.48 15.18
N ALA A 125 -15.52 -7.72 15.94
CA ALA A 125 -16.93 -8.05 16.17
C ALA A 125 -17.73 -8.05 14.85
N GLY A 126 -17.47 -7.10 13.94
CA GLY A 126 -18.06 -7.11 12.61
C GLY A 126 -17.62 -8.33 11.78
N LEU A 127 -16.35 -8.72 11.84
CA LEU A 127 -15.83 -9.93 11.17
C LEU A 127 -16.48 -11.20 11.74
N ALA A 128 -16.59 -11.31 13.06
CA ALA A 128 -17.25 -12.42 13.74
C ALA A 128 -18.73 -12.52 13.35
N LEU A 129 -19.41 -11.37 13.23
CA LEU A 129 -20.81 -11.33 12.78
C LEU A 129 -20.96 -11.91 11.36
N ILE A 130 -20.01 -11.61 10.43
CA ILE A 130 -20.00 -12.25 9.11
C ILE A 130 -19.79 -13.76 9.25
N ALA A 131 -18.80 -14.19 10.05
CA ALA A 131 -18.51 -15.60 10.25
C ALA A 131 -19.72 -16.38 10.79
N LEU A 132 -20.48 -15.80 11.71
CA LEU A 132 -21.71 -16.40 12.27
C LEU A 132 -22.87 -16.47 11.26
N THR A 133 -22.84 -15.67 10.19
CA THR A 133 -23.86 -15.74 9.11
C THR A 133 -23.52 -16.75 8.02
N LEU A 134 -22.32 -17.34 8.08
CA LEU A 134 -21.96 -18.47 7.26
C LEU A 134 -22.65 -19.72 7.83
N GLY A 135 -23.80 -20.09 7.27
CA GLY A 135 -24.57 -21.28 7.70
C GLY A 135 -23.91 -22.59 7.29
N ASP A 136 -24.51 -23.73 7.73
CA ASP A 136 -24.13 -25.06 7.31
C ASP A 136 -24.17 -25.17 5.78
N GLY A 137 -23.03 -25.52 5.16
CA GLY A 137 -22.86 -25.53 3.69
C GLY A 137 -22.26 -24.26 3.08
N SER A 138 -22.04 -23.20 3.88
CA SER A 138 -21.29 -22.02 3.44
C SER A 138 -19.78 -22.31 3.33
N PRO A 139 -19.08 -21.64 2.40
CA PRO A 139 -17.65 -21.88 2.16
C PRO A 139 -16.79 -21.29 3.28
N THR A 140 -16.84 -21.86 4.50
CA THR A 140 -16.01 -21.43 5.64
C THR A 140 -14.52 -21.40 5.28
N GLY A 141 -14.06 -22.39 4.49
CA GLY A 141 -12.69 -22.40 3.98
C GLY A 141 -12.40 -21.19 3.09
N ALA A 142 -13.34 -20.76 2.26
CA ALA A 142 -13.20 -19.57 1.42
C ALA A 142 -13.09 -18.28 2.26
N PHE A 143 -13.89 -18.18 3.33
CA PHE A 143 -13.81 -17.07 4.28
C PHE A 143 -12.43 -17.01 4.97
N VAL A 144 -11.94 -18.17 5.46
CA VAL A 144 -10.60 -18.25 6.07
C VAL A 144 -9.51 -17.82 5.11
N LEU A 145 -9.58 -18.23 3.82
CA LEU A 145 -8.63 -17.80 2.79
C LEU A 145 -8.63 -16.27 2.60
N VAL A 146 -9.81 -15.63 2.58
CA VAL A 146 -9.91 -14.17 2.46
C VAL A 146 -9.39 -13.46 3.71
N VAL A 147 -9.63 -14.00 4.91
CA VAL A 147 -9.04 -13.46 6.16
C VAL A 147 -7.51 -13.63 6.14
N ALA A 148 -7.00 -14.78 5.71
CA ALA A 148 -5.56 -15.01 5.56
C ALA A 148 -4.93 -14.06 4.53
N SER A 149 -5.64 -13.77 3.42
CA SER A 149 -5.20 -12.76 2.45
C SER A 149 -5.07 -11.38 3.10
N ALA A 150 -6.02 -11.00 3.95
CA ALA A 150 -5.96 -9.74 4.70
C ALA A 150 -4.77 -9.68 5.68
N LEU A 151 -4.43 -10.80 6.33
CA LEU A 151 -3.22 -10.89 7.17
C LEU A 151 -1.95 -10.71 6.31
N CYS A 152 -1.85 -11.38 5.16
CA CYS A 152 -0.74 -11.22 4.23
C CYS A 152 -0.63 -9.77 3.75
N TRP A 153 -1.76 -9.09 3.52
CA TRP A 153 -1.77 -7.66 3.21
C TRP A 153 -1.20 -6.84 4.36
N GLY A 154 -1.58 -7.13 5.61
CA GLY A 154 -1.01 -6.49 6.79
C GLY A 154 0.52 -6.64 6.87
N VAL A 155 1.04 -7.85 6.64
CA VAL A 155 2.49 -8.11 6.57
C VAL A 155 3.15 -7.31 5.45
N GLY A 156 2.54 -7.29 4.28
CA GLY A 156 3.01 -6.53 3.13
C GLY A 156 3.06 -5.02 3.38
N ASN A 157 2.08 -4.47 4.11
CA ASN A 157 2.09 -3.07 4.52
C ASN A 157 3.30 -2.75 5.41
N ILE A 158 3.72 -3.67 6.29
CA ILE A 158 4.95 -3.50 7.08
C ILE A 158 6.19 -3.53 6.16
N ALA A 159 6.23 -4.42 5.17
CA ALA A 159 7.32 -4.46 4.20
C ALA A 159 7.42 -3.15 3.40
N VAL A 160 6.29 -2.61 2.92
CA VAL A 160 6.23 -1.30 2.22
C VAL A 160 6.69 -0.17 3.13
N ARG A 161 6.27 -0.14 4.40
CA ARG A 161 6.72 0.88 5.37
C ARG A 161 8.24 0.81 5.59
N LYS A 162 8.81 -0.38 5.68
CA LYS A 162 10.28 -0.57 5.81
C LYS A 162 11.03 -0.28 4.51
N ALA A 163 10.40 -0.49 3.37
CA ALA A 163 10.96 -0.12 2.06
C ALA A 163 11.05 1.40 1.88
N ALA A 164 10.10 2.16 2.47
CA ALA A 164 9.97 3.61 2.37
C ALA A 164 10.19 4.13 0.93
N PRO A 165 9.49 3.60 -0.08
CA PRO A 165 9.78 3.90 -1.47
C PRO A 165 9.49 5.37 -1.78
N PRO A 166 10.42 6.10 -2.41
CA PRO A 166 10.22 7.50 -2.78
C PRO A 166 9.18 7.66 -3.91
N ASP A 167 8.95 6.61 -4.67
CA ASP A 167 8.00 6.55 -5.78
C ASP A 167 7.14 5.29 -5.69
N SER A 168 5.88 5.48 -5.27
CA SER A 168 4.91 4.38 -5.11
C SER A 168 4.56 3.71 -6.43
N PHE A 169 4.50 4.45 -7.56
CA PHE A 169 4.19 3.87 -8.86
C PHE A 169 5.30 2.91 -9.30
N ARG A 170 6.54 3.37 -9.26
CA ARG A 170 7.71 2.56 -9.56
C ARG A 170 7.81 1.32 -8.67
N PHE A 171 7.56 1.49 -7.37
CA PHE A 171 7.53 0.39 -6.42
C PHE A 171 6.46 -0.65 -6.78
N THR A 172 5.25 -0.20 -7.18
CA THR A 172 4.16 -1.09 -7.61
C THR A 172 4.53 -1.88 -8.87
N VAL A 173 5.19 -1.25 -9.84
CA VAL A 173 5.68 -1.93 -11.05
C VAL A 173 6.66 -3.05 -10.69
N TRP A 174 7.64 -2.78 -9.84
CA TRP A 174 8.63 -3.77 -9.40
C TRP A 174 8.02 -4.86 -8.51
N LEU A 175 7.09 -4.50 -7.62
CA LEU A 175 6.31 -5.46 -6.84
C LEU A 175 5.55 -6.42 -7.78
N SER A 176 4.91 -5.87 -8.82
CA SER A 176 4.18 -6.67 -9.82
C SER A 176 5.10 -7.62 -10.58
N ALA A 177 6.29 -7.15 -10.97
CA ALA A 177 7.28 -7.97 -11.65
C ALA A 177 7.77 -9.14 -10.78
N VAL A 178 8.05 -8.85 -9.50
CA VAL A 178 8.45 -9.87 -8.52
C VAL A 178 7.34 -10.90 -8.28
N ALA A 179 6.08 -10.49 -8.29
CA ALA A 179 4.94 -11.39 -8.06
C ALA A 179 4.62 -12.26 -9.27
N ALA A 180 4.84 -11.77 -10.49
CA ALA A 180 4.41 -12.45 -11.72
C ALA A 180 5.05 -13.84 -11.89
N LEU A 181 6.36 -13.98 -11.69
CA LEU A 181 7.08 -15.24 -11.88
C LEU A 181 6.68 -16.32 -10.88
N PRO A 182 6.67 -16.08 -9.55
CA PRO A 182 6.20 -17.08 -8.58
C PRO A 182 4.74 -17.45 -8.81
N MET A 183 3.87 -16.49 -9.18
CA MET A 183 2.47 -16.79 -9.47
C MET A 183 2.30 -17.67 -10.69
N MET A 184 3.09 -17.46 -11.75
CA MET A 184 3.12 -18.37 -12.90
C MET A 184 3.55 -19.78 -12.48
N GLY A 185 4.60 -19.89 -11.67
CA GLY A 185 5.05 -21.19 -11.14
C GLY A 185 3.97 -21.89 -10.33
N LEU A 186 3.27 -21.17 -9.45
CA LEU A 186 2.17 -21.71 -8.65
C LEU A 186 0.97 -22.08 -9.53
N SER A 187 0.65 -21.29 -10.56
CA SER A 187 -0.42 -21.61 -11.51
C SER A 187 -0.13 -22.92 -12.24
N LEU A 188 1.09 -23.05 -12.78
CA LEU A 188 1.49 -24.29 -13.46
C LEU A 188 1.48 -25.51 -12.54
N LEU A 189 1.84 -25.33 -11.27
CA LEU A 189 1.92 -26.42 -10.29
C LEU A 189 0.53 -26.89 -9.81
N PHE A 190 -0.39 -25.95 -9.53
CA PHE A 190 -1.68 -26.26 -8.92
C PHE A 190 -2.85 -26.25 -9.90
N GLU A 191 -2.75 -25.51 -11.01
CA GLU A 191 -3.83 -25.35 -12.00
C GLU A 191 -3.51 -26.07 -13.33
N GLY A 192 -2.23 -26.48 -13.51
CA GLY A 192 -1.75 -27.16 -14.72
C GLY A 192 -1.47 -26.20 -15.87
N VAL A 193 -1.26 -26.77 -17.05
CA VAL A 193 -1.00 -25.99 -18.27
C VAL A 193 -2.28 -25.22 -18.65
N PRO A 194 -2.24 -23.89 -18.75
CA PRO A 194 -3.43 -23.11 -18.99
C PRO A 194 -3.99 -23.33 -20.40
N HIS A 195 -5.24 -23.78 -20.48
CA HIS A 195 -6.02 -23.70 -21.71
C HIS A 195 -6.64 -22.32 -21.80
N LEU A 196 -5.98 -21.42 -22.53
CA LEU A 196 -6.44 -20.04 -22.70
C LEU A 196 -7.61 -20.00 -23.69
N THR A 197 -8.83 -19.95 -23.18
CA THR A 197 -10.00 -19.58 -23.98
C THR A 197 -10.16 -18.05 -23.88
N PHE A 198 -9.82 -17.37 -24.98
CA PHE A 198 -9.97 -15.91 -25.03
C PHE A 198 -11.46 -15.56 -25.13
N SER A 199 -12.00 -15.00 -24.04
CA SER A 199 -13.31 -14.35 -24.04
C SER A 199 -13.12 -12.84 -23.92
N LEU A 200 -13.99 -12.07 -24.53
CA LEU A 200 -13.95 -10.60 -24.43
C LEU A 200 -14.07 -10.16 -22.95
N GLU A 201 -15.01 -10.75 -22.21
CA GLU A 201 -15.23 -10.44 -20.79
C GLU A 201 -14.00 -10.75 -19.95
N GLY A 202 -13.39 -11.93 -20.12
CA GLY A 202 -12.18 -12.32 -19.41
C GLY A 202 -11.01 -11.40 -19.73
N THR A 203 -10.81 -11.06 -21.01
CA THR A 203 -9.74 -10.16 -21.46
C THR A 203 -9.93 -8.76 -20.88
N LEU A 204 -11.14 -8.19 -20.98
CA LEU A 204 -11.45 -6.87 -20.42
C LEU A 204 -11.28 -6.85 -18.90
N SER A 205 -11.62 -7.94 -18.21
CA SER A 205 -11.40 -8.09 -16.77
C SER A 205 -9.92 -7.99 -16.43
N VAL A 206 -9.03 -8.73 -17.11
CA VAL A 206 -7.59 -8.68 -16.88
C VAL A 206 -7.04 -7.28 -17.18
N LEU A 207 -7.43 -6.67 -18.29
CA LEU A 207 -7.02 -5.31 -18.66
C LEU A 207 -7.43 -4.27 -17.61
N TYR A 208 -8.69 -4.34 -17.16
CA TYR A 208 -9.17 -3.45 -16.10
C TYR A 208 -8.35 -3.58 -14.82
N VAL A 209 -8.15 -4.81 -14.34
CA VAL A 209 -7.46 -5.06 -13.07
C VAL A 209 -5.98 -4.66 -13.15
N ALA A 210 -5.33 -4.93 -14.29
CA ALA A 210 -3.91 -4.60 -14.47
C ALA A 210 -3.69 -3.10 -14.70
N LEU A 211 -4.40 -2.50 -15.64
CA LEU A 211 -4.11 -1.15 -16.10
C LEU A 211 -4.85 -0.09 -15.28
N ILE A 212 -6.17 -0.27 -15.07
CA ILE A 212 -6.99 0.74 -14.38
C ILE A 212 -6.83 0.60 -12.87
N SER A 213 -7.09 -0.59 -12.32
CA SER A 213 -7.08 -0.80 -10.86
C SER A 213 -5.66 -0.79 -10.29
N THR A 214 -4.69 -1.46 -10.93
CA THR A 214 -3.32 -1.55 -10.42
C THR A 214 -2.50 -0.32 -10.82
N LEU A 215 -2.17 -0.14 -12.10
CA LEU A 215 -1.28 0.96 -12.50
C LEU A 215 -1.93 2.33 -12.30
N GLY A 216 -3.12 2.53 -12.82
CA GLY A 216 -3.87 3.77 -12.68
C GLY A 216 -4.20 4.06 -11.22
N GLY A 217 -4.74 3.07 -10.51
CA GLY A 217 -5.12 3.18 -9.10
C GLY A 217 -3.96 3.57 -8.19
N PHE A 218 -2.84 2.84 -8.24
CA PHE A 218 -1.67 3.17 -7.42
C PHE A 218 -0.94 4.43 -7.93
N GLY A 219 -1.05 4.78 -9.21
CA GLY A 219 -0.59 6.05 -9.74
C GLY A 219 -1.33 7.23 -9.11
N VAL A 220 -2.66 7.19 -9.11
CA VAL A 220 -3.52 8.21 -8.47
C VAL A 220 -3.30 8.25 -6.95
N TRP A 221 -3.22 7.08 -6.30
CA TRP A 221 -2.96 6.99 -4.86
C TRP A 221 -1.62 7.64 -4.49
N GLY A 222 -0.56 7.30 -5.22
CA GLY A 222 0.76 7.89 -5.02
C GLY A 222 0.77 9.40 -5.29
N PHE A 223 0.04 9.90 -6.30
CA PHE A 223 -0.14 11.33 -6.54
C PHE A 223 -0.81 12.04 -5.36
N LEU A 224 -1.88 11.45 -4.81
CA LEU A 224 -2.59 12.02 -3.66
C LEU A 224 -1.71 12.06 -2.41
N LEU A 225 -0.98 10.97 -2.12
CA LEU A 225 -0.07 10.90 -0.96
C LEU A 225 1.14 11.83 -1.05
N ARG A 226 1.60 12.19 -2.26
CA ARG A 226 2.65 13.21 -2.43
C ARG A 226 2.15 14.64 -2.18
N ARG A 227 0.81 14.85 -2.24
CA ARG A 227 0.22 16.19 -2.19
C ARG A 227 -0.54 16.47 -0.89
N TYR A 228 -0.91 15.45 -0.17
CA TYR A 228 -1.68 15.50 1.07
C TYR A 228 -1.17 14.49 2.08
N ASP A 229 -1.29 14.82 3.35
CA ASP A 229 -0.94 13.89 4.43
C ASP A 229 -1.76 12.59 4.31
N ALA A 230 -1.12 11.47 4.63
CA ALA A 230 -1.76 10.16 4.60
C ALA A 230 -3.02 10.11 5.49
N SER A 231 -3.04 10.86 6.61
CA SER A 231 -4.21 10.98 7.50
C SER A 231 -5.43 11.62 6.83
N VAL A 232 -5.22 12.42 5.77
CA VAL A 232 -6.29 13.05 4.99
C VAL A 232 -6.76 12.15 3.85
N VAL A 233 -5.84 11.37 3.25
CA VAL A 233 -6.13 10.51 2.08
C VAL A 233 -6.65 9.14 2.49
N ALA A 234 -6.06 8.51 3.52
CA ALA A 234 -6.38 7.14 3.92
C ALA A 234 -7.87 6.89 4.25
N PRO A 235 -8.63 7.82 4.87
CA PRO A 235 -10.05 7.58 5.14
C PRO A 235 -10.88 7.28 3.89
N TYR A 236 -10.50 7.79 2.71
CA TYR A 236 -11.24 7.53 1.46
C TYR A 236 -11.12 6.07 1.00
N SER A 237 -10.07 5.34 1.38
CA SER A 237 -9.96 3.91 1.08
C SER A 237 -11.04 3.07 1.79
N LEU A 238 -11.62 3.56 2.88
CA LEU A 238 -12.74 2.90 3.58
C LEU A 238 -14.06 2.99 2.83
N LEU A 239 -14.14 3.77 1.75
CA LEU A 239 -15.27 3.74 0.82
C LEU A 239 -15.20 2.51 -0.12
N VAL A 240 -14.05 1.84 -0.23
CA VAL A 240 -13.87 0.65 -1.08
C VAL A 240 -14.91 -0.44 -0.78
N PRO A 241 -15.14 -0.88 0.47
CA PRO A 241 -16.17 -1.88 0.74
C PRO A 241 -17.59 -1.37 0.48
N VAL A 242 -17.83 -0.07 0.65
CA VAL A 242 -19.14 0.53 0.31
C VAL A 242 -19.42 0.38 -1.18
N PHE A 243 -18.48 0.81 -2.02
CA PHE A 243 -18.58 0.62 -3.46
C PHE A 243 -18.55 -0.87 -3.86
N GLY A 244 -17.72 -1.69 -3.20
CA GLY A 244 -17.62 -3.12 -3.47
C GLY A 244 -18.93 -3.86 -3.24
N MET A 245 -19.57 -3.64 -2.10
CA MET A 245 -20.87 -4.23 -1.79
C MET A 245 -21.98 -3.69 -2.70
N SER A 246 -22.00 -2.37 -2.96
CA SER A 246 -22.97 -1.75 -3.85
C SER A 246 -22.85 -2.28 -5.29
N CYS A 247 -21.62 -2.36 -5.81
CA CYS A 247 -21.38 -2.91 -7.15
C CYS A 247 -21.70 -4.40 -7.21
N ALA A 248 -21.40 -5.19 -6.17
CA ALA A 248 -21.74 -6.61 -6.11
C ALA A 248 -23.25 -6.82 -6.10
N ALA A 249 -24.02 -5.98 -5.40
CA ALA A 249 -25.47 -6.03 -5.43
C ALA A 249 -26.03 -5.65 -6.82
N LEU A 250 -25.49 -4.61 -7.46
CA LEU A 250 -26.01 -4.10 -8.74
C LEU A 250 -25.61 -4.98 -9.93
N PHE A 251 -24.38 -5.51 -9.96
CA PHE A 251 -23.84 -6.19 -11.14
C PHE A 251 -23.68 -7.70 -10.96
N ALA A 252 -23.58 -8.19 -9.72
CA ALA A 252 -23.45 -9.61 -9.43
C ALA A 252 -24.71 -10.22 -8.78
N GLY A 253 -25.76 -9.40 -8.51
CA GLY A 253 -27.02 -9.87 -7.89
C GLY A 253 -26.85 -10.34 -6.43
N GLU A 254 -25.79 -9.90 -5.75
CA GLU A 254 -25.54 -10.31 -4.36
C GLU A 254 -26.57 -9.63 -3.42
N PRO A 255 -27.29 -10.37 -2.56
CA PRO A 255 -28.24 -9.79 -1.65
C PRO A 255 -27.55 -9.00 -0.53
N LEU A 256 -27.98 -7.76 -0.34
CA LEU A 256 -27.58 -6.90 0.79
C LEU A 256 -28.49 -7.21 1.99
N SER A 257 -28.09 -8.16 2.84
CA SER A 257 -28.84 -8.41 4.07
C SER A 257 -28.52 -7.34 5.14
N PRO A 258 -29.46 -7.02 6.05
CA PRO A 258 -29.21 -6.08 7.15
C PRO A 258 -28.01 -6.47 8.00
N VAL A 259 -27.76 -7.78 8.18
CA VAL A 259 -26.61 -8.28 8.93
C VAL A 259 -25.29 -7.97 8.25
N LYS A 260 -25.21 -8.11 6.90
CA LYS A 260 -24.02 -7.72 6.11
C LYS A 260 -23.76 -6.23 6.22
N LEU A 261 -24.81 -5.39 6.18
CA LEU A 261 -24.69 -3.95 6.32
C LEU A 261 -24.21 -3.56 7.73
N LEU A 262 -24.76 -4.19 8.78
CA LEU A 262 -24.31 -3.99 10.16
C LEU A 262 -22.86 -4.41 10.35
N ALA A 263 -22.47 -5.58 9.87
CA ALA A 263 -21.09 -6.05 9.91
C ALA A 263 -20.14 -5.11 9.19
N GLY A 264 -20.55 -4.61 8.01
CA GLY A 264 -19.81 -3.60 7.24
C GLY A 264 -19.64 -2.31 8.01
N ALA A 265 -20.69 -1.81 8.63
CA ALA A 265 -20.64 -0.62 9.46
C ALA A 265 -19.68 -0.82 10.65
N LEU A 266 -19.72 -1.97 11.34
CA LEU A 266 -18.82 -2.28 12.45
C LEU A 266 -17.35 -2.32 11.99
N ILE A 267 -17.04 -2.98 10.86
CA ILE A 267 -15.67 -3.05 10.35
C ILE A 267 -15.16 -1.65 9.97
N VAL A 268 -15.93 -0.91 9.19
CA VAL A 268 -15.55 0.43 8.72
C VAL A 268 -15.41 1.41 9.89
N CYS A 269 -16.39 1.46 10.79
CA CYS A 269 -16.34 2.34 11.97
C CYS A 269 -15.22 1.95 12.94
N GLY A 270 -14.99 0.65 13.15
CA GLY A 270 -13.89 0.16 13.99
C GLY A 270 -12.52 0.56 13.44
N VAL A 271 -12.30 0.39 12.13
CA VAL A 271 -11.05 0.78 11.47
C VAL A 271 -10.88 2.31 11.47
N LEU A 272 -11.94 3.08 11.19
CA LEU A 272 -11.92 4.55 11.28
C LEU A 272 -11.55 5.01 12.69
N TYR A 273 -12.22 4.46 13.69
CA TYR A 273 -11.97 4.83 15.08
C TYR A 273 -10.55 4.51 15.52
N ALA A 274 -10.01 3.35 15.13
CA ALA A 274 -8.63 2.98 15.39
C ALA A 274 -7.61 3.89 14.69
N GLY A 275 -7.93 4.37 13.48
CA GLY A 275 -7.02 5.14 12.62
C GLY A 275 -6.97 6.64 12.92
N THR A 276 -8.01 7.22 13.54
CA THR A 276 -8.06 8.67 13.79
C THR A 276 -7.17 9.06 14.98
N ARG A 277 -6.38 10.11 14.83
CA ARG A 277 -5.62 10.71 15.95
C ARG A 277 -6.57 11.48 16.88
N PRO A 278 -6.39 11.45 18.23
CA PRO A 278 -7.12 12.34 19.12
C PRO A 278 -6.86 13.80 18.69
N ALA A 279 -7.93 14.57 18.48
CA ALA A 279 -7.82 16.02 18.35
C ALA A 279 -7.27 16.53 19.68
N GLY A 280 -5.98 16.91 19.78
CA GLY A 280 -5.42 17.44 21.01
C GLY A 280 -3.91 17.29 21.22
N ARG A 281 -3.19 16.63 20.31
CA ARG A 281 -1.72 16.71 20.28
C ARG A 281 -1.27 17.37 18.99
N THR A 282 -1.45 18.68 18.91
CA THR A 282 -0.52 19.53 18.16
C THR A 282 0.86 19.11 18.64
N ALA A 283 1.71 18.60 17.73
CA ALA A 283 3.12 18.45 18.06
C ALA A 283 3.54 19.80 18.63
N ALA A 284 3.98 19.82 19.89
CA ALA A 284 4.62 21.01 20.44
C ALA A 284 5.68 21.37 19.40
N ALA A 285 5.52 22.53 18.79
CA ALA A 285 6.56 23.12 17.97
C ALA A 285 7.86 22.99 18.80
N PRO A 286 8.99 22.62 18.19
CA PRO A 286 10.25 22.73 18.90
C PRO A 286 10.26 24.11 19.51
N ALA A 287 10.42 24.20 20.83
CA ALA A 287 10.52 25.49 21.52
C ALA A 287 11.54 26.28 20.70
N GLU A 288 11.10 27.38 20.08
CA GLU A 288 11.99 28.34 19.48
C GLU A 288 13.00 28.64 20.57
N ALA A 289 14.25 28.28 20.35
CA ALA A 289 15.34 28.71 21.16
C ALA A 289 15.24 30.26 21.17
N GLY A 290 14.80 30.80 22.28
CA GLY A 290 14.74 32.24 22.46
C GLY A 290 16.05 32.87 22.00
N PRO A 291 16.05 34.13 21.54
CA PRO A 291 17.24 34.78 21.02
C PRO A 291 18.37 34.61 22.03
N ALA A 292 19.45 33.97 21.57
CA ALA A 292 20.64 33.81 22.40
C ALA A 292 21.05 35.16 22.91
N GLY A 293 20.95 35.36 24.24
CA GLY A 293 21.48 36.53 24.89
C GLY A 293 22.95 36.75 24.52
N PRO A 294 23.45 38.01 24.56
CA PRO A 294 24.79 38.33 24.12
C PRO A 294 25.81 37.44 24.84
N ARG A 295 26.63 36.74 24.06
CA ARG A 295 27.75 35.94 24.58
C ARG A 295 28.64 36.84 25.42
N PRO A 296 29.01 36.47 26.66
CA PRO A 296 30.02 37.20 27.41
C PRO A 296 31.34 37.13 26.63
N GLU A 297 31.94 38.30 26.42
CA GLU A 297 33.28 38.41 25.85
C GLU A 297 34.30 37.64 26.71
N PRO A 298 35.21 36.87 26.09
CA PRO A 298 36.26 36.23 26.85
C PRO A 298 37.27 37.29 27.31
N THR A 299 37.28 37.54 28.60
CA THR A 299 38.38 38.27 29.29
C THR A 299 39.61 37.37 29.28
N GLY A 300 40.45 37.50 28.26
CA GLY A 300 41.80 36.90 28.22
C GLY A 300 42.85 37.97 28.41
N PRO A 301 43.99 37.66 29.03
CA PRO A 301 45.00 38.62 29.46
C PRO A 301 45.75 39.26 28.29
N HIS A 302 46.01 40.59 28.46
CA HIS A 302 46.85 41.38 27.57
C HIS A 302 48.17 40.67 27.22
N ARG A 303 48.38 40.34 25.94
CA ARG A 303 49.71 40.07 25.38
C ARG A 303 50.21 41.31 24.65
N GLU A 304 51.37 41.70 25.11
CA GLU A 304 52.19 42.82 24.59
C GLU A 304 52.36 42.78 23.06
N ARG A 305 52.26 43.94 22.45
CA ARG A 305 52.59 44.20 21.05
C ARG A 305 54.11 44.05 20.88
N THR A 306 54.55 43.00 20.19
CA THR A 306 55.87 42.95 19.61
C THR A 306 55.77 43.32 18.13
N ALA A 307 56.70 44.22 17.70
CA ALA A 307 56.79 44.85 16.42
C ALA A 307 57.02 43.84 15.27
N PRO A 308 56.68 44.18 14.00
CA PRO A 308 56.83 43.32 12.85
C PRO A 308 58.29 43.18 12.40
N ARG A 309 58.76 41.97 12.17
CA ARG A 309 60.02 41.67 11.51
C ARG A 309 59.92 41.85 10.01
N PRO A 310 61.01 42.36 9.33
CA PRO A 310 61.03 42.55 7.88
C PRO A 310 61.12 41.22 7.12
N ARG A 311 60.54 41.18 5.93
CA ARG A 311 60.63 40.08 4.96
C ARG A 311 62.05 40.03 4.37
N PRO A 312 62.61 38.84 4.15
CA PRO A 312 63.73 38.67 3.25
C PRO A 312 63.25 38.52 1.78
N ASP A 313 64.06 39.06 0.90
CA ASP A 313 63.91 39.25 -0.54
C ASP A 313 63.72 37.94 -1.34
N ALA A 314 62.99 38.06 -2.42
CA ALA A 314 62.89 37.04 -3.48
C ALA A 314 64.17 37.09 -4.37
N PRO A 315 64.57 35.96 -4.90
CA PRO A 315 65.41 36.00 -6.12
C PRO A 315 64.63 35.60 -7.37
N ASP A 316 65.03 36.29 -8.38
CA ASP A 316 64.71 36.32 -9.81
C ASP A 316 64.45 34.98 -10.51
N THR A 317 63.56 35.08 -11.46
CA THR A 317 63.45 34.18 -12.62
C THR A 317 64.69 34.30 -13.54
N PRO A 318 64.98 33.24 -14.32
CA PRO A 318 64.77 33.46 -15.76
C PRO A 318 64.19 32.22 -16.49
N ASP A 319 63.38 32.58 -17.49
CA ASP A 319 63.24 32.03 -18.83
C ASP A 319 63.91 30.71 -19.21
N ALA A 320 63.21 29.83 -19.87
CA ALA A 320 63.47 29.35 -21.22
C ALA A 320 62.61 28.15 -21.64
N LEU A 321 61.80 28.42 -22.58
CA LEU A 321 61.67 27.74 -23.89
C LEU A 321 61.66 26.20 -23.98
N SER A 322 60.58 25.76 -24.55
CA SER A 322 60.53 24.92 -25.77
C SER A 322 60.44 23.39 -25.63
N ARG A 323 59.48 22.93 -26.41
CA ARG A 323 59.44 21.76 -27.31
C ARG A 323 58.72 20.48 -26.83
N THR A 324 57.63 20.31 -27.52
CA THR A 324 57.29 19.15 -28.40
C THR A 324 57.36 17.73 -27.79
N ARG A 325 56.31 17.11 -27.63
CA ARG A 325 55.55 16.19 -28.52
C ARG A 325 54.29 15.72 -27.91
#